data_8fc9a8a09369519e2e64d8e2bf9ddf05
#
_entry.id   8fc9a8a09369519e2e64d8e2bf9ddf05
#
_cell.length_a   1.000
_cell.length_b   1.000
_cell.length_c   1.000
_cell.angle_alpha   90.00
_cell.angle_beta   90.00
_cell.angle_gamma   90.00
#
_symmetry.space_group_name_H-M   'P 1'
#
loop_
_entity.id
_entity.type
_entity.pdbx_description
1 polymer ?
#
loop_
_entity_poly.entity_id
_entity_poly.type
_entity_poly.pdbx_seq_one_letter_code
_entity_poly.pdbx_strand_id
1 'polypeptide(L)'
;MTPVPRGAWPGLPVALGLLLALLPSGAGAQIPRPPRISAPAAILVEPATGDVVFARRADARRPVASTTKLMTALLALERLKLDDVLVQAPYRAAPAESIAGFRAGERVTVRDELRALLLASANDAAATLAVRVSGSRARFVEEMNARARALGLTSTSYANPVGLDDPKNHSSPADLVKLALVLRTNAFFRTTVDLPRVTIRSGAFPRTFVNRNTLVRSTPAVNGVKTGRTSRAGFVLVGSASRKGITVVSAVLGTQSDAARNADTLALLRYGLGRYTRRTMVRRGRELGRAALRHRDSSVALVAGASVVRTARRGERVATRVVGAPAELDGPLRRGARVGVVEVSQRGEIVARVPLITAAAVAEASTADRLSELAGQGWTVILLVVCVLGSLLVVVLRRRTRRRARPARARGVEPA
;
A
#
# COMPACT_ATOMS: atom_id res chain seq x y z
N MET A 1 -96.09 3.48 -12.66
CA MET A 1 -96.62 2.46 -11.74
C MET A 1 -95.42 1.59 -11.29
N THR A 2 -95.14 1.72 -9.99
CA THR A 2 -94.65 0.65 -9.12
C THR A 2 -93.33 -0.09 -9.38
N PRO A 3 -92.71 -0.59 -8.36
CA PRO A 3 -92.18 0.06 -7.18
C PRO A 3 -90.66 -0.30 -6.97
N VAL A 4 -90.03 0.41 -6.05
CA VAL A 4 -88.68 0.11 -5.53
C VAL A 4 -88.74 -1.08 -4.58
N PRO A 5 -87.69 -1.91 -4.52
CA PRO A 5 -87.32 -2.52 -3.23
C PRO A 5 -85.91 -2.16 -2.79
N ARG A 6 -85.85 -2.03 -1.47
CA ARG A 6 -84.70 -1.82 -0.61
C ARG A 6 -83.71 -3.02 -0.59
N GLY A 7 -82.48 -2.74 -0.38
CA GLY A 7 -81.74 -3.66 0.48
C GLY A 7 -80.33 -3.96 0.11
N ALA A 8 -79.45 -3.80 1.08
CA ALA A 8 -78.19 -4.47 1.32
C ALA A 8 -76.93 -3.81 0.78
N TRP A 9 -76.19 -3.23 1.68
CA TRP A 9 -74.80 -2.94 1.57
C TRP A 9 -73.99 -4.22 1.77
N PRO A 10 -73.01 -4.51 0.95
CA PRO A 10 -71.94 -5.44 1.28
C PRO A 10 -70.63 -4.67 1.51
N GLY A 11 -69.92 -5.14 2.48
CA GLY A 11 -68.72 -4.53 3.04
C GLY A 11 -67.59 -4.35 2.04
N LEU A 12 -66.78 -3.31 2.29
CA LEU A 12 -65.51 -3.07 1.67
C LEU A 12 -64.47 -4.15 2.09
N PRO A 13 -63.75 -4.79 1.18
CA PRO A 13 -62.52 -5.50 1.53
C PRO A 13 -61.41 -4.48 1.77
N VAL A 14 -60.81 -4.52 2.96
CA VAL A 14 -59.55 -3.86 3.27
C VAL A 14 -58.47 -4.51 2.43
N ALA A 15 -58.10 -3.85 1.34
CA ALA A 15 -56.90 -4.22 0.56
C ALA A 15 -55.66 -3.84 1.36
N LEU A 16 -55.04 -4.84 1.99
CA LEU A 16 -53.74 -4.73 2.62
C LEU A 16 -52.69 -4.52 1.54
N GLY A 17 -52.37 -3.27 1.18
CA GLY A 17 -51.32 -2.91 0.22
C GLY A 17 -49.98 -3.28 0.78
N LEU A 18 -49.39 -4.36 0.23
CA LEU A 18 -48.00 -4.73 0.47
C LEU A 18 -47.10 -3.67 -0.18
N LEU A 19 -46.67 -2.69 0.63
CA LEU A 19 -45.66 -1.70 0.23
C LEU A 19 -44.33 -2.46 0.14
N LEU A 20 -44.02 -3.03 -1.05
CA LEU A 20 -42.66 -3.49 -1.35
C LEU A 20 -41.75 -2.26 -1.36
N ALA A 21 -41.06 -2.00 -0.25
CA ALA A 21 -39.97 -1.06 -0.20
C ALA A 21 -38.88 -1.53 -1.20
N LEU A 22 -38.83 -0.89 -2.35
CA LEU A 22 -37.71 -0.94 -3.27
C LEU A 22 -36.47 -0.33 -2.55
N LEU A 23 -35.77 -1.18 -1.78
CA LEU A 23 -34.43 -0.83 -1.31
C LEU A 23 -33.60 -0.54 -2.57
N PRO A 24 -32.96 0.64 -2.65
CA PRO A 24 -32.08 0.90 -3.77
C PRO A 24 -30.99 -0.18 -3.71
N SER A 25 -30.98 -1.05 -4.72
CA SER A 25 -29.89 -1.99 -4.96
C SER A 25 -28.63 -1.16 -4.98
N GLY A 26 -27.81 -1.26 -3.93
CA GLY A 26 -26.54 -0.56 -3.83
C GLY A 26 -25.81 -0.79 -5.13
N ALA A 27 -25.56 0.27 -5.88
CA ALA A 27 -24.79 0.24 -7.12
C ALA A 27 -23.40 -0.32 -6.76
N GLY A 28 -23.27 -1.63 -6.78
CA GLY A 28 -22.00 -2.31 -6.68
C GLY A 28 -21.12 -1.72 -7.76
N ALA A 29 -20.06 -1.02 -7.39
CA ALA A 29 -19.14 -0.39 -8.33
C ALA A 29 -18.70 -1.48 -9.30
N GLN A 30 -19.25 -1.44 -10.53
CA GLN A 30 -18.92 -2.41 -11.59
C GLN A 30 -17.40 -2.40 -11.75
N ILE A 31 -16.79 -3.55 -11.56
CA ILE A 31 -15.36 -3.72 -11.79
C ILE A 31 -15.12 -3.50 -13.29
N PRO A 32 -14.38 -2.47 -13.70
CA PRO A 32 -14.17 -2.20 -15.12
C PRO A 32 -13.62 -3.43 -15.83
N ARG A 33 -14.16 -3.74 -17.00
CA ARG A 33 -13.61 -4.83 -17.84
C ARG A 33 -12.24 -4.45 -18.36
N PRO A 34 -11.32 -5.43 -18.55
CA PRO A 34 -10.03 -5.17 -19.16
C PRO A 34 -10.19 -4.50 -20.54
N PRO A 35 -9.36 -3.51 -20.88
CA PRO A 35 -9.47 -2.86 -22.17
C PRO A 35 -9.08 -3.80 -23.30
N ARG A 36 -9.70 -3.62 -24.45
CA ARG A 36 -9.22 -4.21 -25.69
C ARG A 36 -8.03 -3.39 -26.17
N ILE A 37 -6.92 -4.04 -26.45
CA ILE A 37 -5.70 -3.41 -26.98
C ILE A 37 -5.28 -4.11 -28.28
N SER A 38 -4.59 -3.36 -29.16
CA SER A 38 -4.07 -3.87 -30.43
C SER A 38 -2.70 -4.55 -30.28
N ALA A 39 -1.95 -4.19 -29.24
CA ALA A 39 -0.60 -4.70 -29.02
C ALA A 39 -0.55 -6.23 -28.91
N PRO A 40 0.35 -6.89 -29.62
CA PRO A 40 0.51 -8.35 -29.55
C PRO A 40 1.07 -8.85 -28.23
N ALA A 41 1.77 -7.99 -27.46
CA ALA A 41 2.31 -8.33 -26.15
C ALA A 41 2.25 -7.11 -25.22
N ALA A 42 1.73 -7.28 -24.00
CA ALA A 42 1.63 -6.21 -23.02
C ALA A 42 1.47 -6.74 -21.60
N ILE A 43 1.82 -5.91 -20.63
CA ILE A 43 1.58 -6.11 -19.21
C ILE A 43 1.19 -4.80 -18.53
N LEU A 44 0.44 -4.90 -17.45
CA LEU A 44 0.16 -3.81 -16.52
C LEU A 44 0.31 -4.32 -15.09
N VAL A 45 1.07 -3.62 -14.27
CA VAL A 45 1.36 -3.97 -12.88
C VAL A 45 1.01 -2.82 -11.95
N GLU A 46 0.45 -3.13 -10.78
CA GLU A 46 0.35 -2.22 -9.62
C GLU A 46 1.45 -2.59 -8.62
N PRO A 47 2.52 -1.77 -8.50
CA PRO A 47 3.73 -2.19 -7.80
C PRO A 47 3.60 -2.24 -6.28
N ALA A 48 2.67 -1.50 -5.65
CA ALA A 48 2.52 -1.50 -4.20
C ALA A 48 1.87 -2.79 -3.65
N THR A 49 1.08 -3.48 -4.49
CA THR A 49 0.49 -4.79 -4.17
C THR A 49 1.19 -5.95 -4.90
N GLY A 50 2.05 -5.65 -5.87
CA GLY A 50 2.66 -6.66 -6.74
C GLY A 50 1.71 -7.24 -7.79
N ASP A 51 0.50 -6.69 -7.93
CA ASP A 51 -0.52 -7.25 -8.81
C ASP A 51 -0.19 -7.11 -10.28
N VAL A 52 -0.22 -8.22 -11.01
CA VAL A 52 -0.37 -8.22 -12.47
C VAL A 52 -1.85 -7.96 -12.79
N VAL A 53 -2.13 -6.73 -13.24
CA VAL A 53 -3.51 -6.23 -13.46
C VAL A 53 -4.03 -6.63 -14.84
N PHE A 54 -3.11 -6.74 -15.80
CA PHE A 54 -3.35 -7.20 -17.15
C PHE A 54 -2.10 -7.88 -17.70
N ALA A 55 -2.28 -8.98 -18.43
CA ALA A 55 -1.20 -9.66 -19.12
C ALA A 55 -1.68 -10.20 -20.47
N ARG A 56 -0.87 -9.98 -21.51
CA ARG A 56 -1.01 -10.57 -22.84
C ARG A 56 0.38 -10.92 -23.33
N ARG A 57 0.70 -12.22 -23.44
CA ARG A 57 2.03 -12.70 -23.81
C ARG A 57 3.15 -11.95 -23.06
N ALA A 58 2.99 -11.81 -21.74
CA ALA A 58 3.83 -10.95 -20.91
C ALA A 58 5.32 -11.36 -20.93
N ASP A 59 5.61 -12.64 -21.11
CA ASP A 59 6.97 -13.17 -21.12
C ASP A 59 7.52 -13.44 -22.54
N ALA A 60 6.74 -13.09 -23.58
CA ALA A 60 7.17 -13.28 -24.96
C ALA A 60 8.37 -12.40 -25.30
N ARG A 61 9.47 -13.03 -25.76
CA ARG A 61 10.65 -12.35 -26.26
C ARG A 61 10.33 -11.59 -27.54
N ARG A 62 10.56 -10.28 -27.54
CA ARG A 62 10.30 -9.40 -28.66
C ARG A 62 11.43 -8.39 -28.82
N PRO A 63 11.69 -7.89 -30.05
CA PRO A 63 12.54 -6.72 -30.24
C PRO A 63 11.94 -5.55 -29.45
N VAL A 64 12.77 -4.76 -28.79
CA VAL A 64 12.34 -3.74 -27.81
C VAL A 64 12.81 -2.33 -28.16
N ALA A 65 13.53 -2.19 -29.25
CA ALA A 65 14.04 -0.91 -29.73
C ALA A 65 14.72 -0.11 -28.58
N SER A 66 14.56 1.20 -28.58
CA SER A 66 15.17 2.11 -27.60
C SER A 66 14.71 1.93 -26.13
N THR A 67 13.81 0.99 -25.80
CA THR A 67 13.59 0.65 -24.38
C THR A 67 14.79 -0.08 -23.78
N THR A 68 15.69 -0.63 -24.60
CA THR A 68 17.05 -1.08 -24.23
C THR A 68 17.81 -0.03 -23.39
N LYS A 69 17.61 1.27 -23.70
CA LYS A 69 18.27 2.38 -22.99
C LYS A 69 17.88 2.49 -21.51
N LEU A 70 16.85 1.77 -21.06
CA LEU A 70 16.57 1.62 -19.63
C LEU A 70 17.72 0.89 -18.92
N MET A 71 18.26 -0.18 -19.51
CA MET A 71 19.42 -0.86 -18.93
C MET A 71 20.69 0.02 -19.01
N THR A 72 20.86 0.76 -20.10
CA THR A 72 21.96 1.73 -20.23
C THR A 72 21.89 2.80 -19.15
N ALA A 73 20.67 3.35 -18.89
CA ALA A 73 20.46 4.31 -17.83
C ALA A 73 20.72 3.72 -16.43
N LEU A 74 20.30 2.47 -16.21
CA LEU A 74 20.51 1.79 -14.92
C LEU A 74 22.00 1.66 -14.61
N LEU A 75 22.78 1.11 -15.51
CA LEU A 75 24.23 0.92 -15.31
C LEU A 75 24.95 2.26 -15.13
N ALA A 76 24.57 3.29 -15.91
CA ALA A 76 25.15 4.62 -15.75
C ALA A 76 24.83 5.22 -14.37
N LEU A 77 23.58 5.07 -13.86
CA LEU A 77 23.19 5.55 -12.55
C LEU A 77 23.80 4.76 -11.38
N GLU A 78 24.15 3.50 -11.59
CA GLU A 78 24.82 2.66 -10.59
C GLU A 78 26.34 2.92 -10.50
N ARG A 79 26.97 3.44 -11.57
CA ARG A 79 28.43 3.53 -11.69
C ARG A 79 28.98 4.94 -11.74
N LEU A 80 28.17 5.94 -12.11
CA LEU A 80 28.64 7.32 -12.33
C LEU A 80 27.89 8.29 -11.41
N LYS A 81 28.57 9.40 -11.06
CA LYS A 81 27.95 10.52 -10.37
C LYS A 81 27.32 11.46 -11.40
N LEU A 82 26.17 12.05 -11.07
CA LEU A 82 25.43 12.90 -12.00
C LEU A 82 26.24 14.13 -12.48
N ASP A 83 27.13 14.61 -11.66
CA ASP A 83 27.92 15.83 -11.93
C ASP A 83 29.29 15.50 -12.58
N ASP A 84 29.64 14.21 -12.76
CA ASP A 84 30.81 13.83 -13.54
C ASP A 84 30.69 14.36 -14.97
N VAL A 85 31.81 14.87 -15.51
CA VAL A 85 31.89 15.38 -16.87
C VAL A 85 32.49 14.29 -17.79
N LEU A 86 31.76 13.94 -18.83
CA LEU A 86 32.16 12.95 -19.81
C LEU A 86 32.64 13.63 -21.08
N VAL A 87 33.69 13.06 -21.70
CA VAL A 87 34.10 13.42 -23.05
C VAL A 87 33.35 12.54 -24.05
N GLN A 88 32.66 13.18 -25.00
CA GLN A 88 31.85 12.48 -25.99
C GLN A 88 32.67 11.53 -26.86
N ALA A 89 32.23 10.26 -26.87
CA ALA A 89 32.78 9.25 -27.78
C ALA A 89 32.31 9.50 -29.22
N PRO A 90 33.13 9.17 -30.21
CA PRO A 90 32.69 9.23 -31.62
C PRO A 90 31.49 8.31 -31.85
N TYR A 91 30.43 8.87 -32.46
CA TYR A 91 29.21 8.14 -32.85
C TYR A 91 28.80 8.52 -34.28
N ARG A 92 28.74 7.53 -35.14
CA ARG A 92 28.21 7.69 -36.52
C ARG A 92 26.78 7.16 -36.53
N ALA A 93 25.82 8.04 -36.58
CA ALA A 93 24.41 7.70 -36.62
C ALA A 93 23.94 7.47 -38.07
N ALA A 94 23.11 6.44 -38.29
CA ALA A 94 22.33 6.34 -39.51
C ALA A 94 21.22 7.42 -39.56
N PRO A 95 20.72 7.81 -40.74
CA PRO A 95 19.80 8.92 -40.89
C PRO A 95 18.52 8.82 -40.04
N ALA A 96 18.03 7.61 -39.74
CA ALA A 96 16.81 7.39 -38.95
C ALA A 96 17.05 7.29 -37.41
N GLU A 97 18.30 7.39 -36.97
CA GLU A 97 18.63 7.26 -35.57
C GLU A 97 18.36 8.55 -34.78
N SER A 98 18.04 8.37 -33.50
CA SER A 98 17.84 9.48 -32.59
C SER A 98 19.18 9.85 -31.94
N ILE A 99 19.60 11.10 -32.07
CA ILE A 99 20.80 11.65 -31.46
C ILE A 99 20.50 12.94 -30.70
N ALA A 100 21.38 13.28 -29.77
CA ALA A 100 21.40 14.59 -29.10
C ALA A 100 22.18 15.63 -29.93
N GLY A 101 22.98 15.17 -30.89
CA GLY A 101 23.88 16.01 -31.69
C GLY A 101 25.12 16.44 -30.92
N PHE A 102 25.59 15.59 -30.01
CA PHE A 102 26.88 15.79 -29.34
C PHE A 102 28.02 15.54 -30.30
N ARG A 103 29.03 16.41 -30.27
CA ARG A 103 30.24 16.25 -31.10
C ARG A 103 31.30 15.43 -30.37
N ALA A 104 32.08 14.64 -31.10
CA ALA A 104 33.22 13.93 -30.52
C ALA A 104 34.15 14.91 -29.77
N GLY A 105 34.56 14.57 -28.57
CA GLY A 105 35.38 15.43 -27.70
C GLY A 105 34.62 16.46 -26.91
N GLU A 106 33.34 16.69 -27.16
CA GLU A 106 32.50 17.62 -26.37
C GLU A 106 32.38 17.13 -24.92
N ARG A 107 32.36 18.05 -23.96
CA ARG A 107 32.30 17.76 -22.53
C ARG A 107 30.89 17.97 -22.01
N VAL A 108 30.23 16.88 -21.57
CA VAL A 108 28.82 16.88 -21.12
C VAL A 108 28.72 16.17 -19.76
N THR A 109 27.89 16.68 -18.85
CA THR A 109 27.68 16.01 -17.57
C THR A 109 26.89 14.72 -17.71
N VAL A 110 27.11 13.72 -16.84
CA VAL A 110 26.30 12.49 -16.77
C VAL A 110 24.80 12.81 -16.64
N ARG A 111 24.48 13.82 -15.88
CA ARG A 111 23.10 14.33 -15.73
C ARG A 111 22.47 14.68 -17.08
N ASP A 112 23.17 15.42 -17.90
CA ASP A 112 22.67 15.90 -19.18
C ASP A 112 22.71 14.80 -20.24
N GLU A 113 23.68 13.88 -20.18
CA GLU A 113 23.69 12.64 -20.97
C GLU A 113 22.44 11.79 -20.71
N LEU A 114 22.13 11.56 -19.44
CA LEU A 114 20.93 10.79 -19.05
C LEU A 114 19.63 11.50 -19.45
N ARG A 115 19.58 12.83 -19.40
CA ARG A 115 18.43 13.61 -19.89
C ARG A 115 18.25 13.44 -21.40
N ALA A 116 19.32 13.53 -22.19
CA ALA A 116 19.30 13.29 -23.62
C ALA A 116 18.92 11.84 -23.96
N LEU A 117 19.49 10.87 -23.25
CA LEU A 117 19.17 9.44 -23.36
C LEU A 117 17.69 9.16 -23.14
N LEU A 118 17.12 9.69 -22.06
CA LEU A 118 15.77 9.36 -21.61
C LEU A 118 14.68 10.13 -22.37
N LEU A 119 14.84 11.44 -22.62
CA LEU A 119 13.84 12.25 -23.29
C LEU A 119 13.94 12.16 -24.83
N ALA A 120 15.11 12.45 -25.39
CA ALA A 120 15.32 12.44 -26.84
C ALA A 120 15.63 11.06 -27.40
N SER A 121 15.90 10.07 -26.50
CA SER A 121 16.33 8.73 -26.91
C SER A 121 17.67 8.71 -27.63
N ALA A 122 18.59 9.59 -27.24
CA ALA A 122 19.86 9.86 -27.89
C ALA A 122 20.80 8.63 -27.91
N ASN A 123 21.21 8.21 -29.11
CA ASN A 123 22.10 7.06 -29.28
C ASN A 123 23.57 7.44 -29.03
N ASP A 124 23.98 8.64 -29.36
CA ASP A 124 25.29 9.23 -29.05
C ASP A 124 25.54 9.28 -27.55
N ALA A 125 24.55 9.75 -26.78
CA ALA A 125 24.58 9.72 -25.30
C ALA A 125 24.72 8.27 -24.77
N ALA A 126 23.96 7.32 -25.32
CA ALA A 126 24.04 5.93 -24.92
C ALA A 126 25.43 5.33 -25.18
N ALA A 127 26.02 5.66 -26.31
CA ALA A 127 27.37 5.18 -26.71
C ALA A 127 28.43 5.76 -25.77
N THR A 128 28.37 7.04 -25.44
CA THR A 128 29.31 7.70 -24.52
C THR A 128 29.21 7.12 -23.10
N LEU A 129 27.98 6.97 -22.57
CA LEU A 129 27.76 6.34 -21.28
C LEU A 129 28.31 4.92 -21.23
N ALA A 130 28.11 4.12 -22.30
CA ALA A 130 28.61 2.76 -22.37
C ALA A 130 30.12 2.70 -22.32
N VAL A 131 30.81 3.53 -23.11
CA VAL A 131 32.28 3.61 -23.12
C VAL A 131 32.81 4.09 -21.76
N ARG A 132 32.15 5.06 -21.14
CA ARG A 132 32.59 5.59 -19.85
C ARG A 132 32.43 4.59 -18.71
N VAL A 133 31.35 3.81 -18.71
CA VAL A 133 31.07 2.82 -17.65
C VAL A 133 32.02 1.63 -17.75
N SER A 134 32.28 1.11 -18.97
CA SER A 134 32.93 -0.19 -19.15
C SER A 134 34.17 -0.14 -20.04
N GLY A 135 34.63 1.04 -20.46
CA GLY A 135 35.79 1.22 -21.34
C GLY A 135 35.49 0.92 -22.82
N SER A 136 34.52 0.07 -23.12
CA SER A 136 34.09 -0.22 -24.50
C SER A 136 32.61 -0.59 -24.57
N ARG A 137 31.98 -0.41 -25.75
CA ARG A 137 30.59 -0.84 -25.98
C ARG A 137 30.40 -2.36 -25.85
N ALA A 138 31.41 -3.15 -26.26
CA ALA A 138 31.36 -4.61 -26.14
C ALA A 138 31.30 -5.06 -24.68
N ARG A 139 32.21 -4.58 -23.83
CA ARG A 139 32.20 -4.85 -22.39
C ARG A 139 30.92 -4.36 -21.71
N PHE A 140 30.41 -3.21 -22.14
CA PHE A 140 29.17 -2.70 -21.63
C PHE A 140 27.99 -3.64 -21.92
N VAL A 141 27.91 -4.24 -23.10
CA VAL A 141 26.91 -5.24 -23.46
C VAL A 141 27.03 -6.50 -22.59
N GLU A 142 28.23 -6.94 -22.27
CA GLU A 142 28.43 -8.03 -21.31
C GLU A 142 27.90 -7.69 -19.93
N GLU A 143 28.16 -6.46 -19.43
CA GLU A 143 27.63 -5.97 -18.17
C GLU A 143 26.09 -5.80 -18.19
N MET A 144 25.51 -5.32 -19.31
CA MET A 144 24.06 -5.27 -19.50
C MET A 144 23.43 -6.66 -19.32
N ASN A 145 24.01 -7.67 -19.94
CA ASN A 145 23.51 -9.04 -19.83
C ASN A 145 23.74 -9.66 -18.45
N ALA A 146 24.87 -9.37 -17.81
CA ALA A 146 25.15 -9.78 -16.44
C ALA A 146 24.11 -9.14 -15.47
N ARG A 147 23.84 -7.85 -15.66
CA ARG A 147 22.85 -7.13 -14.83
C ARG A 147 21.42 -7.64 -15.07
N ALA A 148 21.07 -7.97 -16.32
CA ALA A 148 19.79 -8.58 -16.65
C ALA A 148 19.60 -9.91 -15.89
N ARG A 149 20.60 -10.77 -15.88
CA ARG A 149 20.57 -12.03 -15.10
C ARG A 149 20.42 -11.77 -13.60
N ALA A 150 21.19 -10.84 -13.05
CA ALA A 150 21.14 -10.48 -11.63
C ALA A 150 19.78 -9.93 -11.21
N LEU A 151 19.05 -9.29 -12.12
CA LEU A 151 17.68 -8.79 -11.89
C LEU A 151 16.61 -9.87 -12.16
N GLY A 152 16.98 -11.07 -12.60
CA GLY A 152 16.03 -12.12 -12.98
C GLY A 152 15.20 -11.76 -14.21
N LEU A 153 15.78 -11.05 -15.19
CA LEU A 153 15.16 -10.74 -16.49
C LEU A 153 15.38 -11.91 -17.44
N THR A 154 14.60 -12.96 -17.28
CA THR A 154 14.84 -14.27 -17.93
C THR A 154 14.53 -14.30 -19.43
N SER A 155 13.77 -13.32 -19.91
CA SER A 155 13.42 -13.17 -21.33
C SER A 155 14.16 -12.02 -21.99
N THR A 156 15.28 -11.55 -21.41
CA THR A 156 16.02 -10.36 -21.86
C THR A 156 17.44 -10.72 -22.26
N SER A 157 17.86 -10.19 -23.41
CA SER A 157 19.24 -10.19 -23.90
C SER A 157 19.52 -8.88 -24.63
N TYR A 158 20.74 -8.41 -24.53
CA TYR A 158 21.21 -7.18 -25.16
C TYR A 158 22.36 -7.47 -26.09
N ALA A 159 22.35 -6.82 -27.28
CA ALA A 159 23.44 -6.88 -28.29
C ALA A 159 24.11 -5.51 -28.47
N ASN A 160 23.46 -4.43 -28.04
CA ASN A 160 24.01 -3.09 -28.12
C ASN A 160 23.35 -2.17 -27.06
N PRO A 161 23.98 -1.04 -26.68
CA PRO A 161 23.46 -0.15 -25.64
C PRO A 161 22.34 0.79 -26.10
N VAL A 162 22.02 0.81 -27.39
CA VAL A 162 21.13 1.80 -28.01
C VAL A 162 19.75 1.24 -28.38
N GLY A 163 19.67 -0.07 -28.61
CA GLY A 163 18.43 -0.75 -29.00
C GLY A 163 18.17 -0.78 -30.50
N LEU A 164 19.22 -0.78 -31.30
CA LEU A 164 19.12 -1.09 -32.73
C LEU A 164 18.79 -2.57 -32.93
N ASP A 165 18.18 -2.87 -34.07
CA ASP A 165 17.72 -4.20 -34.40
C ASP A 165 18.90 -5.18 -34.52
N ASP A 166 18.84 -6.21 -33.69
CA ASP A 166 19.74 -7.35 -33.66
C ASP A 166 18.97 -8.58 -33.18
N PRO A 167 19.18 -9.79 -33.74
CA PRO A 167 18.49 -10.99 -33.28
C PRO A 167 18.66 -11.29 -31.77
N LYS A 168 19.82 -10.92 -31.23
CA LYS A 168 20.15 -11.10 -29.79
C LYS A 168 19.64 -9.96 -28.91
N ASN A 169 19.04 -8.88 -29.47
CA ASN A 169 18.54 -7.75 -28.72
C ASN A 169 17.01 -7.86 -28.50
N HIS A 170 16.61 -8.47 -27.43
CA HIS A 170 15.21 -8.71 -27.10
C HIS A 170 14.91 -8.58 -25.59
N SER A 171 13.66 -8.38 -25.28
CA SER A 171 13.15 -8.46 -23.92
C SER A 171 11.66 -8.86 -23.95
N SER A 172 11.01 -8.92 -22.78
CA SER A 172 9.58 -9.16 -22.64
C SER A 172 8.87 -8.00 -21.95
N PRO A 173 7.54 -7.87 -22.10
CA PRO A 173 6.77 -6.91 -21.31
C PRO A 173 7.04 -6.99 -19.81
N ALA A 174 7.08 -8.20 -19.25
CA ALA A 174 7.31 -8.44 -17.83
C ALA A 174 8.68 -7.96 -17.38
N ASP A 175 9.73 -8.31 -18.13
CA ASP A 175 11.10 -7.91 -17.82
C ASP A 175 11.29 -6.39 -17.92
N LEU A 176 10.69 -5.75 -18.93
CA LEU A 176 10.75 -4.29 -19.07
C LEU A 176 10.06 -3.56 -17.91
N VAL A 177 8.94 -4.09 -17.40
CA VAL A 177 8.30 -3.53 -16.21
C VAL A 177 9.16 -3.75 -14.98
N LYS A 178 9.74 -4.94 -14.77
CA LYS A 178 10.71 -5.17 -13.69
C LYS A 178 11.84 -4.16 -13.71
N LEU A 179 12.47 -3.97 -14.86
CA LEU A 179 13.58 -3.02 -15.05
C LEU A 179 13.12 -1.58 -14.76
N ALA A 180 11.94 -1.19 -15.26
CA ALA A 180 11.39 0.14 -15.00
C ALA A 180 11.11 0.36 -13.50
N LEU A 181 10.62 -0.64 -12.78
CA LEU A 181 10.38 -0.55 -11.33
C LEU A 181 11.68 -0.36 -10.54
N VAL A 182 12.76 -1.06 -10.91
CA VAL A 182 14.10 -0.85 -10.32
C VAL A 182 14.56 0.59 -10.56
N LEU A 183 14.52 1.06 -11.80
CA LEU A 183 14.89 2.44 -12.13
C LEU A 183 14.04 3.50 -11.40
N ARG A 184 12.77 3.25 -11.20
CA ARG A 184 11.85 4.17 -10.51
C ARG A 184 12.14 4.30 -9.00
N THR A 185 12.99 3.50 -8.42
CA THR A 185 13.51 3.74 -7.06
C THR A 185 14.46 4.95 -7.01
N ASN A 186 15.15 5.24 -8.12
CA ASN A 186 16.03 6.39 -8.25
C ASN A 186 15.24 7.68 -8.48
N ALA A 187 15.45 8.70 -7.64
CA ALA A 187 14.72 9.97 -7.69
C ALA A 187 15.01 10.76 -8.99
N PHE A 188 16.28 10.83 -9.41
CA PHE A 188 16.66 11.53 -10.64
C PHE A 188 15.99 10.90 -11.87
N PHE A 189 15.96 9.57 -11.95
CA PHE A 189 15.29 8.88 -13.04
C PHE A 189 13.80 9.22 -13.07
N ARG A 190 13.10 9.10 -11.92
CA ARG A 190 11.65 9.41 -11.85
C ARG A 190 11.33 10.82 -12.32
N THR A 191 12.08 11.79 -11.80
CA THR A 191 11.84 13.20 -12.16
C THR A 191 12.19 13.48 -13.61
N THR A 192 13.26 12.88 -14.15
CA THR A 192 13.68 13.08 -15.54
C THR A 192 12.66 12.54 -16.54
N VAL A 193 12.18 11.30 -16.38
CA VAL A 193 11.22 10.71 -17.35
C VAL A 193 9.84 11.35 -17.32
N ASP A 194 9.52 12.11 -16.28
CA ASP A 194 8.28 12.87 -16.12
C ASP A 194 8.34 14.28 -16.77
N LEU A 195 9.53 14.75 -17.13
CA LEU A 195 9.69 16.05 -17.76
C LEU A 195 9.08 16.07 -19.17
N PRO A 196 8.24 17.04 -19.54
CA PRO A 196 7.74 17.21 -20.89
C PRO A 196 8.84 17.68 -21.86
N ARG A 197 9.79 18.46 -21.36
CA ARG A 197 11.00 18.93 -22.04
C ARG A 197 12.08 19.29 -21.03
N VAL A 198 13.31 19.38 -21.49
CA VAL A 198 14.45 19.85 -20.69
C VAL A 198 15.44 20.58 -21.57
N THR A 199 16.00 21.68 -21.07
CA THR A 199 17.15 22.32 -21.67
C THR A 199 18.40 21.93 -20.86
N ILE A 200 19.33 21.26 -21.51
CA ILE A 200 20.66 20.98 -20.96
C ILE A 200 21.57 22.18 -21.23
N ARG A 201 22.53 22.40 -20.33
CA ARG A 201 23.45 23.55 -20.40
C ARG A 201 24.93 23.15 -20.44
N SER A 202 25.24 21.88 -20.16
CA SER A 202 26.58 21.36 -20.40
C SER A 202 26.78 21.02 -21.88
N GLY A 203 28.03 21.01 -22.32
CA GLY A 203 28.37 20.85 -23.72
C GLY A 203 28.74 22.16 -24.41
N ALA A 204 28.95 22.13 -25.71
CA ALA A 204 29.39 23.29 -26.50
C ALA A 204 28.33 24.42 -26.56
N PHE A 205 27.07 24.08 -26.48
CA PHE A 205 25.94 25.02 -26.46
C PHE A 205 24.70 24.38 -25.80
N PRO A 206 23.76 25.20 -25.31
CA PRO A 206 22.51 24.69 -24.71
C PRO A 206 21.66 23.93 -25.77
N ARG A 207 21.09 22.78 -25.37
CA ARG A 207 20.18 21.98 -26.21
C ARG A 207 18.88 21.72 -25.46
N THR A 208 17.74 21.86 -26.16
CA THR A 208 16.41 21.54 -25.60
C THR A 208 15.92 20.22 -26.19
N PHE A 209 15.62 19.28 -25.31
CA PHE A 209 15.03 18.00 -25.67
C PHE A 209 13.56 17.94 -25.26
N VAL A 210 12.71 17.50 -26.18
CA VAL A 210 11.30 17.24 -25.93
C VAL A 210 11.10 15.75 -25.67
N ASN A 211 10.34 15.42 -24.65
CA ASN A 211 10.05 14.02 -24.33
C ASN A 211 9.31 13.34 -25.49
N ARG A 212 9.89 12.25 -25.99
CA ARG A 212 9.30 11.44 -27.07
C ARG A 212 8.07 10.65 -26.62
N ASN A 213 7.87 10.48 -25.31
CA ASN A 213 6.61 10.00 -24.76
C ASN A 213 5.59 11.15 -24.73
N THR A 214 4.81 11.27 -25.80
CA THR A 214 3.82 12.34 -25.94
C THR A 214 2.73 12.28 -24.87
N LEU A 215 2.48 11.12 -24.25
CA LEU A 215 1.50 10.98 -23.16
C LEU A 215 1.90 11.75 -21.90
N VAL A 216 3.21 11.94 -21.63
CA VAL A 216 3.70 12.78 -20.52
C VAL A 216 3.27 14.24 -20.71
N ARG A 217 3.18 14.70 -21.96
CA ARG A 217 2.78 16.07 -22.30
C ARG A 217 1.27 16.27 -22.36
N SER A 218 0.53 15.21 -22.70
CA SER A 218 -0.91 15.29 -22.98
C SER A 218 -1.81 14.76 -21.85
N THR A 219 -1.23 14.07 -20.86
CA THR A 219 -2.01 13.38 -19.82
C THR A 219 -1.35 13.55 -18.45
N PRO A 220 -1.87 14.43 -17.59
CA PRO A 220 -1.22 14.79 -16.31
C PRO A 220 -0.92 13.62 -15.37
N ALA A 221 -1.65 12.50 -15.48
CA ALA A 221 -1.40 11.32 -14.67
C ALA A 221 -0.18 10.49 -15.15
N VAL A 222 0.21 10.64 -16.44
CA VAL A 222 1.32 9.86 -17.02
C VAL A 222 2.65 10.52 -16.66
N ASN A 223 3.56 9.75 -16.09
CA ASN A 223 4.84 10.20 -15.53
C ASN A 223 6.03 9.34 -15.99
N GLY A 224 6.04 8.98 -17.27
CA GLY A 224 7.14 8.23 -17.89
C GLY A 224 6.62 7.09 -18.75
N VAL A 225 7.48 6.17 -19.24
CA VAL A 225 8.89 5.97 -18.90
C VAL A 225 9.76 6.11 -20.16
N LYS A 226 9.61 5.20 -21.15
CA LYS A 226 10.47 5.18 -22.35
C LYS A 226 9.77 4.62 -23.58
N THR A 227 9.87 5.33 -24.68
CA THR A 227 9.43 4.89 -26.01
C THR A 227 10.53 4.15 -26.77
N GLY A 228 10.14 3.32 -27.73
CA GLY A 228 11.02 2.72 -28.72
C GLY A 228 10.31 2.52 -30.06
N ARG A 229 11.09 2.56 -31.16
CA ARG A 229 10.65 2.20 -32.49
C ARG A 229 11.83 1.70 -33.32
N THR A 230 11.67 0.56 -33.97
CA THR A 230 12.47 0.10 -35.09
C THR A 230 11.57 -0.66 -36.06
N SER A 231 12.10 -1.04 -37.24
CA SER A 231 11.32 -1.81 -38.21
C SER A 231 10.87 -3.15 -37.66
N ARG A 232 11.74 -3.85 -36.90
CA ARG A 232 11.42 -5.15 -36.31
C ARG A 232 10.56 -5.06 -35.03
N ALA A 233 10.81 -4.06 -34.21
CA ALA A 233 10.09 -3.90 -32.95
C ALA A 233 8.67 -3.36 -33.12
N GLY A 234 8.39 -2.64 -34.19
CA GLY A 234 7.22 -1.77 -34.27
C GLY A 234 7.32 -0.64 -33.24
N PHE A 235 6.19 -0.18 -32.72
CA PHE A 235 6.15 0.85 -31.69
C PHE A 235 6.04 0.22 -30.30
N VAL A 236 6.87 0.70 -29.38
CA VAL A 236 7.01 0.16 -28.03
C VAL A 236 6.91 1.31 -27.01
N LEU A 237 6.26 1.07 -25.88
CA LEU A 237 6.23 2.01 -24.75
C LEU A 237 6.21 1.27 -23.42
N VAL A 238 7.19 1.55 -22.59
CA VAL A 238 7.08 1.34 -21.15
C VAL A 238 6.44 2.59 -20.58
N GLY A 239 5.23 2.47 -20.06
CA GLY A 239 4.42 3.57 -19.56
C GLY A 239 4.24 3.51 -18.05
N SER A 240 4.11 4.66 -17.41
CA SER A 240 3.76 4.77 -15.99
C SER A 240 2.78 5.90 -15.78
N ALA A 241 1.87 5.72 -14.82
CA ALA A 241 0.95 6.77 -14.40
C ALA A 241 0.72 6.71 -12.90
N SER A 242 0.50 7.90 -12.30
CA SER A 242 0.20 8.03 -10.89
C SER A 242 -0.97 8.97 -10.67
N ARG A 243 -1.92 8.59 -9.79
CA ARG A 243 -3.07 9.43 -9.41
C ARG A 243 -3.50 9.08 -8.00
N LYS A 244 -3.69 10.11 -7.15
CA LYS A 244 -4.16 9.95 -5.75
C LYS A 244 -3.35 8.91 -4.96
N GLY A 245 -2.00 8.90 -5.16
CA GLY A 245 -1.09 7.99 -4.49
C GLY A 245 -1.10 6.54 -4.97
N ILE A 246 -1.82 6.24 -6.06
CA ILE A 246 -1.77 4.95 -6.76
C ILE A 246 -0.82 5.12 -7.96
N THR A 247 0.08 4.16 -8.15
CA THR A 247 0.96 4.10 -9.32
C THR A 247 0.72 2.80 -10.07
N VAL A 248 0.75 2.86 -11.39
CA VAL A 248 0.71 1.68 -12.26
C VAL A 248 1.80 1.79 -13.32
N VAL A 249 2.35 0.66 -13.73
CA VAL A 249 3.40 0.58 -14.76
C VAL A 249 2.99 -0.45 -15.80
N SER A 250 3.13 -0.09 -17.08
CA SER A 250 2.79 -0.95 -18.21
C SER A 250 3.97 -1.08 -19.18
N ALA A 251 3.98 -2.16 -19.94
CA ALA A 251 4.77 -2.27 -21.15
C ALA A 251 3.86 -2.75 -22.29
N VAL A 252 3.90 -2.03 -23.41
CA VAL A 252 3.13 -2.28 -24.65
C VAL A 252 4.12 -2.43 -25.78
N LEU A 253 4.15 -3.59 -26.47
CA LEU A 253 5.15 -3.93 -27.47
C LEU A 253 4.50 -4.33 -28.78
N GLY A 254 5.09 -3.84 -29.89
CA GLY A 254 4.81 -4.33 -31.23
C GLY A 254 3.55 -3.77 -31.87
N THR A 255 3.11 -2.58 -31.52
CA THR A 255 1.98 -1.93 -32.21
C THR A 255 2.41 -1.38 -33.58
N GLN A 256 1.42 -1.19 -34.45
CA GLN A 256 1.66 -0.77 -35.84
C GLN A 256 1.93 0.73 -36.00
N SER A 257 1.54 1.54 -34.99
CA SER A 257 1.67 2.99 -35.06
C SER A 257 1.90 3.62 -33.69
N ASP A 258 2.40 4.86 -33.69
CA ASP A 258 2.53 5.68 -32.48
C ASP A 258 1.17 5.90 -31.81
N ALA A 259 0.13 6.16 -32.60
CA ALA A 259 -1.23 6.36 -32.10
C ALA A 259 -1.78 5.11 -31.41
N ALA A 260 -1.62 3.92 -32.03
CA ALA A 260 -2.05 2.66 -31.44
C ALA A 260 -1.30 2.34 -30.14
N ARG A 261 0.05 2.53 -30.11
CA ARG A 261 0.86 2.39 -28.93
C ARG A 261 0.37 3.28 -27.79
N ASN A 262 0.13 4.54 -28.08
CA ASN A 262 -0.32 5.51 -27.08
C ASN A 262 -1.73 5.18 -26.58
N ALA A 263 -2.66 4.84 -27.47
CA ALA A 263 -4.03 4.45 -27.12
C ALA A 263 -4.05 3.21 -26.19
N ASP A 264 -3.33 2.17 -26.57
CA ASP A 264 -3.22 0.93 -25.78
C ASP A 264 -2.61 1.19 -24.41
N THR A 265 -1.51 1.94 -24.36
CA THR A 265 -0.83 2.29 -23.12
C THR A 265 -1.77 3.10 -22.21
N LEU A 266 -2.43 4.12 -22.74
CA LEU A 266 -3.34 4.97 -21.96
C LEU A 266 -4.56 4.19 -21.46
N ALA A 267 -5.12 3.28 -22.28
CA ALA A 267 -6.21 2.41 -21.88
C ALA A 267 -5.82 1.49 -20.70
N LEU A 268 -4.63 0.87 -20.77
CA LEU A 268 -4.12 0.06 -19.66
C LEU A 268 -3.89 0.88 -18.40
N LEU A 269 -3.21 2.03 -18.51
CA LEU A 269 -2.91 2.89 -17.36
C LEU A 269 -4.20 3.39 -16.66
N ARG A 270 -5.19 3.85 -17.44
CA ARG A 270 -6.50 4.26 -16.93
C ARG A 270 -7.25 3.14 -16.25
N TYR A 271 -7.22 1.95 -16.86
CA TYR A 271 -7.82 0.75 -16.29
C TYR A 271 -7.20 0.41 -14.93
N GLY A 272 -5.87 0.37 -14.82
CA GLY A 272 -5.18 0.09 -13.57
C GLY A 272 -5.48 1.13 -12.50
N LEU A 273 -5.34 2.44 -12.81
CA LEU A 273 -5.67 3.52 -11.88
C LEU A 273 -7.13 3.48 -11.38
N GLY A 274 -8.05 2.97 -12.21
CA GLY A 274 -9.46 2.80 -11.84
C GLY A 274 -9.72 1.63 -10.89
N ARG A 275 -8.83 0.62 -10.86
CA ARG A 275 -9.01 -0.60 -10.06
C ARG A 275 -8.62 -0.46 -8.60
N TYR A 276 -7.78 0.50 -8.27
CA TYR A 276 -7.18 0.64 -6.95
C TYR A 276 -7.60 1.93 -6.26
N THR A 277 -7.48 1.93 -4.94
CA THR A 277 -7.66 3.10 -4.08
C THR A 277 -6.70 3.03 -2.91
N ARG A 278 -6.28 4.19 -2.40
CA ARG A 278 -5.63 4.23 -1.09
C ARG A 278 -6.70 4.15 -0.02
N ARG A 279 -6.56 3.20 0.88
CA ARG A 279 -7.52 2.94 1.94
C ARG A 279 -6.84 2.99 3.29
N THR A 280 -7.45 3.73 4.22
CA THR A 280 -7.09 3.64 5.64
C THR A 280 -7.69 2.35 6.19
N MET A 281 -6.82 1.40 6.50
CA MET A 281 -7.20 0.07 7.01
C MET A 281 -7.49 0.13 8.51
N VAL A 282 -6.65 0.87 9.25
CA VAL A 282 -6.87 1.21 10.65
C VAL A 282 -6.46 2.67 10.86
N ARG A 283 -7.18 3.39 11.72
CA ARG A 283 -6.84 4.76 12.12
C ARG A 283 -6.23 4.76 13.51
N ARG A 284 -5.21 5.58 13.74
CA ARG A 284 -4.70 5.87 15.08
C ARG A 284 -5.86 6.35 15.97
N GLY A 285 -5.94 5.84 17.19
CA GLY A 285 -7.00 6.16 18.13
C GLY A 285 -8.32 5.41 17.92
N ARG A 286 -8.45 4.57 16.87
CA ARG A 286 -9.64 3.71 16.72
C ARG A 286 -9.69 2.70 17.86
N GLU A 287 -10.79 2.69 18.59
CA GLU A 287 -11.07 1.68 19.63
C GLU A 287 -11.23 0.29 18.97
N LEU A 288 -10.55 -0.69 19.53
CA LEU A 288 -10.47 -2.06 19.03
C LEU A 288 -10.79 -3.09 20.10
N GLY A 289 -11.00 -2.64 21.34
CA GLY A 289 -11.37 -3.44 22.50
C GLY A 289 -11.29 -2.63 23.77
N ARG A 290 -11.62 -3.27 24.84
CA ARG A 290 -11.52 -2.73 26.21
C ARG A 290 -10.85 -3.77 27.09
N ALA A 291 -10.09 -3.33 28.08
CA ALA A 291 -9.57 -4.20 29.15
C ALA A 291 -10.18 -3.74 30.49
N ALA A 292 -10.63 -4.69 31.30
CA ALA A 292 -11.05 -4.42 32.65
C ALA A 292 -9.86 -3.88 33.48
N LEU A 293 -10.15 -3.06 34.48
CA LEU A 293 -9.11 -2.65 35.43
C LEU A 293 -9.18 -3.55 36.66
N ARG A 294 -8.03 -4.13 37.03
CA ARG A 294 -7.94 -4.96 38.23
C ARG A 294 -8.39 -4.19 39.46
N HIS A 295 -9.17 -4.80 40.33
CA HIS A 295 -9.73 -4.25 41.57
C HIS A 295 -10.75 -3.11 41.36
N ARG A 296 -11.33 -2.91 40.14
CA ARG A 296 -12.27 -1.83 39.83
C ARG A 296 -13.34 -2.25 38.84
N ASP A 297 -14.57 -1.82 39.05
CA ASP A 297 -15.68 -2.00 38.10
C ASP A 297 -15.60 -1.02 36.94
N SER A 298 -14.42 -0.90 36.33
CA SER A 298 -14.19 0.02 35.24
C SER A 298 -13.28 -0.62 34.18
N SER A 299 -13.23 -0.02 33.01
CA SER A 299 -12.42 -0.52 31.90
C SER A 299 -11.73 0.61 31.17
N VAL A 300 -10.59 0.34 30.57
CA VAL A 300 -9.89 1.28 29.69
C VAL A 300 -10.02 0.84 28.25
N ALA A 301 -10.31 1.81 27.36
CA ALA A 301 -10.34 1.55 25.93
C ALA A 301 -8.93 1.25 25.39
N LEU A 302 -8.82 0.24 24.55
CA LEU A 302 -7.61 -0.15 23.83
C LEU A 302 -7.71 0.32 22.40
N VAL A 303 -6.77 1.17 21.99
CA VAL A 303 -6.83 1.84 20.69
C VAL A 303 -5.60 1.54 19.82
N ALA A 304 -5.76 1.67 18.52
CA ALA A 304 -4.63 1.56 17.60
C ALA A 304 -3.64 2.72 17.78
N GLY A 305 -2.37 2.41 18.00
CA GLY A 305 -1.31 3.41 18.23
C GLY A 305 -0.83 4.14 16.97
N ALA A 306 -1.11 3.58 15.77
CA ALA A 306 -0.76 4.19 14.50
C ALA A 306 -1.83 3.95 13.44
N SER A 307 -1.81 4.78 12.37
CA SER A 307 -2.65 4.56 11.19
C SER A 307 -1.93 3.70 10.17
N VAL A 308 -2.67 2.82 9.48
CA VAL A 308 -2.19 2.04 8.34
C VAL A 308 -2.98 2.46 7.10
N VAL A 309 -2.25 2.99 6.11
CA VAL A 309 -2.82 3.36 4.81
C VAL A 309 -2.13 2.54 3.73
N ARG A 310 -2.87 1.77 2.96
CA ARG A 310 -2.35 0.88 1.91
C ARG A 310 -3.14 1.04 0.61
N THR A 311 -2.49 0.67 -0.49
CA THR A 311 -3.17 0.45 -1.76
C THR A 311 -3.98 -0.84 -1.66
N ALA A 312 -5.23 -0.80 -2.11
CA ALA A 312 -6.11 -1.97 -2.18
C ALA A 312 -6.94 -1.92 -3.46
N ARG A 313 -7.34 -3.07 -3.96
CA ARG A 313 -8.35 -3.12 -5.05
C ARG A 313 -9.67 -2.57 -4.53
N ARG A 314 -10.45 -1.94 -5.41
CA ARG A 314 -11.81 -1.51 -5.05
C ARG A 314 -12.65 -2.74 -4.71
N GLY A 315 -13.38 -2.69 -3.58
CA GLY A 315 -14.17 -3.81 -3.06
C GLY A 315 -13.37 -4.88 -2.30
N GLU A 316 -12.05 -4.76 -2.21
CA GLU A 316 -11.22 -5.72 -1.48
C GLU A 316 -11.51 -5.71 0.02
N ARG A 317 -11.63 -6.92 0.61
CA ARG A 317 -11.82 -7.08 2.04
C ARG A 317 -10.49 -6.91 2.77
N VAL A 318 -10.54 -6.17 3.87
CA VAL A 318 -9.42 -5.97 4.80
C VAL A 318 -9.92 -6.38 6.18
N ALA A 319 -9.13 -7.16 6.90
CA ALA A 319 -9.43 -7.55 8.26
C ALA A 319 -8.41 -6.95 9.24
N THR A 320 -8.87 -6.70 10.47
CA THR A 320 -8.01 -6.32 11.58
C THR A 320 -8.23 -7.32 12.72
N ARG A 321 -7.15 -7.78 13.32
CA ARG A 321 -7.16 -8.71 14.45
C ARG A 321 -6.32 -8.14 15.58
N VAL A 322 -6.87 -8.17 16.78
CA VAL A 322 -6.12 -7.84 18.00
C VAL A 322 -5.44 -9.10 18.51
N VAL A 323 -4.15 -9.00 18.83
CA VAL A 323 -3.31 -10.12 19.32
C VAL A 323 -2.61 -9.69 20.60
N GLY A 324 -2.65 -10.56 21.60
CA GLY A 324 -1.96 -10.34 22.87
C GLY A 324 -2.53 -9.22 23.73
N ALA A 325 -3.80 -8.80 23.49
CA ALA A 325 -4.46 -7.86 24.40
C ALA A 325 -4.83 -8.60 25.70
N PRO A 326 -4.45 -8.08 26.87
CA PRO A 326 -4.89 -8.63 28.14
C PRO A 326 -6.37 -8.33 28.35
N ALA A 327 -7.09 -9.28 28.97
CA ALA A 327 -8.49 -9.05 29.35
C ALA A 327 -8.58 -8.06 30.52
N GLU A 328 -7.55 -8.00 31.34
CA GLU A 328 -7.45 -7.16 32.54
C GLU A 328 -6.10 -6.44 32.58
N LEU A 329 -6.10 -5.21 33.06
CA LEU A 329 -4.90 -4.37 33.23
C LEU A 329 -4.77 -3.92 34.69
N ASP A 330 -3.54 -3.94 35.18
CA ASP A 330 -3.15 -3.36 36.44
C ASP A 330 -2.35 -2.07 36.24
N GLY A 331 -2.51 -1.10 37.14
CA GLY A 331 -1.78 0.17 37.13
C GLY A 331 -0.49 0.12 37.96
N PRO A 332 0.38 1.16 37.84
CA PRO A 332 0.15 2.36 37.04
C PRO A 332 0.59 2.18 35.57
N LEU A 333 -0.24 2.63 34.63
CA LEU A 333 0.12 2.66 33.22
C LEU A 333 -0.09 4.09 32.66
N ARG A 334 0.86 4.62 31.91
CA ARG A 334 0.70 5.88 31.22
C ARG A 334 -0.27 5.74 30.04
N ARG A 335 -0.93 6.84 29.66
CA ARG A 335 -1.66 6.91 28.38
C ARG A 335 -0.71 6.53 27.24
N GLY A 336 -1.15 5.68 26.34
CA GLY A 336 -0.34 5.19 25.22
C GLY A 336 0.59 4.02 25.58
N ALA A 337 0.45 3.43 26.78
CA ALA A 337 1.17 2.20 27.13
C ALA A 337 0.81 1.09 26.15
N ARG A 338 1.82 0.40 25.62
CA ARG A 338 1.62 -0.73 24.69
C ARG A 338 1.14 -1.96 25.47
N VAL A 339 0.00 -2.50 25.06
CA VAL A 339 -0.64 -3.65 25.73
C VAL A 339 -0.95 -4.81 24.78
N GLY A 340 -0.59 -4.68 23.51
CA GLY A 340 -0.79 -5.71 22.51
C GLY A 340 -0.38 -5.24 21.12
N VAL A 341 -0.86 -5.97 20.11
CA VAL A 341 -0.59 -5.69 18.71
C VAL A 341 -1.89 -5.80 17.90
N VAL A 342 -2.06 -4.90 16.95
CA VAL A 342 -3.11 -4.98 15.93
C VAL A 342 -2.49 -5.48 14.64
N GLU A 343 -2.89 -6.64 14.20
CA GLU A 343 -2.55 -7.18 12.89
C GLU A 343 -3.56 -6.71 11.86
N VAL A 344 -3.05 -6.17 10.76
CA VAL A 344 -3.85 -5.78 9.60
C VAL A 344 -3.56 -6.75 8.50
N SER A 345 -4.58 -7.44 8.00
CA SER A 345 -4.44 -8.40 6.91
C SER A 345 -5.18 -7.96 5.66
N GLN A 346 -4.57 -8.27 4.52
CA GLN A 346 -5.08 -8.05 3.18
C GLN A 346 -4.92 -9.36 2.39
N ARG A 347 -5.99 -9.89 1.81
CA ARG A 347 -6.00 -11.19 1.11
C ARG A 347 -5.50 -12.37 1.96
N GLY A 348 -5.70 -12.33 3.26
CA GLY A 348 -5.22 -13.37 4.17
C GLY A 348 -3.78 -13.19 4.66
N GLU A 349 -3.00 -12.29 4.07
CA GLU A 349 -1.64 -12.00 4.47
C GLU A 349 -1.58 -10.81 5.44
N ILE A 350 -0.71 -10.88 6.45
CA ILE A 350 -0.48 -9.77 7.38
C ILE A 350 0.41 -8.74 6.68
N VAL A 351 -0.20 -7.58 6.37
CA VAL A 351 0.49 -6.49 5.66
C VAL A 351 1.01 -5.39 6.58
N ALA A 352 0.57 -5.37 7.84
CA ALA A 352 1.10 -4.45 8.85
C ALA A 352 0.79 -4.93 10.27
N ARG A 353 1.65 -4.55 11.22
CA ARG A 353 1.44 -4.66 12.65
C ARG A 353 1.60 -3.29 13.28
N VAL A 354 0.62 -2.87 14.09
CA VAL A 354 0.69 -1.63 14.85
C VAL A 354 0.48 -1.89 16.33
N PRO A 355 1.06 -1.10 17.25
CA PRO A 355 0.85 -1.29 18.67
C PRO A 355 -0.62 -1.05 19.03
N LEU A 356 -1.17 -1.91 19.88
CA LEU A 356 -2.39 -1.66 20.63
C LEU A 356 -1.99 -0.95 21.91
N ILE A 357 -2.61 0.19 22.21
CA ILE A 357 -2.22 1.05 23.32
C ILE A 357 -3.42 1.45 24.17
N THR A 358 -3.19 1.82 25.44
CA THR A 358 -4.22 2.37 26.31
C THR A 358 -4.64 3.79 25.86
N ALA A 359 -5.94 4.05 25.78
CA ALA A 359 -6.49 5.35 25.38
C ALA A 359 -6.33 6.41 26.49
N ALA A 360 -6.27 5.98 27.76
CA ALA A 360 -6.06 6.81 28.94
C ALA A 360 -4.96 6.23 29.83
N ALA A 361 -4.51 7.02 30.77
CA ALA A 361 -3.67 6.53 31.86
C ALA A 361 -4.51 5.65 32.81
N VAL A 362 -3.88 4.62 33.35
CA VAL A 362 -4.45 3.75 34.40
C VAL A 362 -3.70 4.05 35.69
N ALA A 363 -4.40 4.60 36.68
CA ALA A 363 -3.80 4.81 38.00
C ALA A 363 -3.56 3.48 38.73
N GLU A 364 -2.65 3.45 39.66
CA GLU A 364 -2.50 2.32 40.58
C GLU A 364 -3.79 2.11 41.40
N ALA A 365 -4.15 0.85 41.65
CA ALA A 365 -5.30 0.51 42.49
C ALA A 365 -5.07 0.98 43.92
N SER A 366 -5.99 1.77 44.48
CA SER A 366 -5.93 2.22 45.85
C SER A 366 -6.20 1.05 46.83
N THR A 367 -5.82 1.21 48.08
CA THR A 367 -6.17 0.22 49.14
C THR A 367 -7.69 0.06 49.27
N ALA A 368 -8.46 1.12 49.02
CA ALA A 368 -9.92 1.05 49.04
C ALA A 368 -10.48 0.20 47.87
N ASP A 369 -9.88 0.33 46.64
CA ASP A 369 -10.25 -0.49 45.47
C ASP A 369 -10.02 -2.00 45.77
N ARG A 370 -8.87 -2.34 46.38
CA ARG A 370 -8.52 -3.72 46.74
C ARG A 370 -9.43 -4.29 47.84
N LEU A 371 -9.80 -3.46 48.82
CA LEU A 371 -10.71 -3.85 49.91
C LEU A 371 -12.15 -4.03 49.40
N SER A 372 -12.61 -3.20 48.47
CA SER A 372 -13.96 -3.33 47.89
C SER A 372 -14.14 -4.64 47.12
N GLU A 373 -13.10 -5.11 46.40
CA GLU A 373 -13.14 -6.41 45.75
C GLU A 373 -13.23 -7.56 46.74
N LEU A 374 -12.44 -7.49 47.84
CA LEU A 374 -12.51 -8.47 48.92
C LEU A 374 -13.88 -8.47 49.58
N ALA A 375 -14.49 -7.31 49.79
CA ALA A 375 -15.84 -7.18 50.35
C ALA A 375 -16.93 -7.73 49.41
N GLY A 376 -16.75 -7.60 48.11
CA GLY A 376 -17.65 -8.15 47.08
C GLY A 376 -17.59 -9.68 46.92
N GLN A 377 -16.55 -10.34 47.44
CA GLN A 377 -16.47 -11.79 47.45
C GLN A 377 -17.38 -12.34 48.52
N GLY A 378 -18.39 -13.17 48.16
CA GLY A 378 -19.41 -13.72 49.09
C GLY A 378 -18.84 -14.38 50.34
N TRP A 379 -17.60 -14.84 50.30
CA TRP A 379 -16.86 -15.41 51.44
C TRP A 379 -16.58 -14.37 52.55
N THR A 380 -16.29 -13.13 52.21
CA THR A 380 -16.04 -12.04 53.21
C THR A 380 -17.30 -11.67 53.97
N VAL A 381 -18.44 -11.67 53.29
CA VAL A 381 -19.73 -11.47 53.93
C VAL A 381 -20.06 -12.59 54.87
N ILE A 382 -19.84 -13.84 54.46
CA ILE A 382 -20.00 -15.04 55.29
C ILE A 382 -19.07 -14.99 56.53
N LEU A 383 -17.80 -14.65 56.34
CA LEU A 383 -16.81 -14.55 57.42
C LEU A 383 -17.21 -13.43 58.41
N LEU A 384 -17.65 -12.28 57.95
CA LEU A 384 -18.14 -11.19 58.78
C LEU A 384 -19.36 -11.62 59.60
N VAL A 385 -20.31 -12.29 58.95
CA VAL A 385 -21.52 -12.81 59.64
C VAL A 385 -21.11 -13.84 60.70
N VAL A 386 -20.21 -14.74 60.38
CA VAL A 386 -19.71 -15.73 61.34
C VAL A 386 -18.96 -15.08 62.52
N CYS A 387 -18.13 -14.06 62.26
CA CYS A 387 -17.45 -13.31 63.34
C CYS A 387 -18.41 -12.54 64.21
N VAL A 388 -19.45 -11.91 63.64
CA VAL A 388 -20.50 -11.20 64.40
C VAL A 388 -21.32 -12.17 65.25
N LEU A 389 -21.75 -13.30 64.66
CA LEU A 389 -22.49 -14.32 65.37
C LEU A 389 -21.62 -14.96 66.46
N GLY A 390 -20.36 -15.24 66.21
CA GLY A 390 -19.38 -15.75 67.20
C GLY A 390 -19.17 -14.77 68.35
N SER A 391 -19.04 -13.47 68.05
CA SER A 391 -18.91 -12.41 69.07
C SER A 391 -20.15 -12.27 69.91
N LEU A 392 -21.34 -12.32 69.29
CA LEU A 392 -22.62 -12.33 70.01
C LEU A 392 -22.76 -13.56 70.93
N LEU A 393 -22.39 -14.72 70.45
CA LEU A 393 -22.40 -15.95 71.23
C LEU A 393 -21.48 -15.84 72.45
N VAL A 394 -20.26 -15.33 72.30
CA VAL A 394 -19.32 -15.09 73.40
C VAL A 394 -19.92 -14.11 74.45
N VAL A 395 -20.56 -13.04 73.99
CA VAL A 395 -21.23 -12.06 74.89
C VAL A 395 -22.38 -12.72 75.64
N VAL A 396 -23.21 -13.53 74.99
CA VAL A 396 -24.31 -14.26 75.60
C VAL A 396 -23.81 -15.26 76.61
N LEU A 397 -22.77 -16.04 76.28
CA LEU A 397 -22.17 -16.99 77.19
C LEU A 397 -21.58 -16.30 78.43
N ARG A 398 -20.85 -15.17 78.25
CA ARG A 398 -20.35 -14.37 79.40
C ARG A 398 -21.45 -13.79 80.29
N ARG A 399 -22.59 -13.41 79.71
CA ARG A 399 -23.76 -12.92 80.48
C ARG A 399 -24.41 -14.08 81.26
N ARG A 400 -24.50 -15.28 80.67
CA ARG A 400 -25.03 -16.50 81.38
C ARG A 400 -24.15 -16.93 82.53
N THR A 401 -22.85 -16.91 82.37
CA THR A 401 -21.90 -17.27 83.47
C THR A 401 -21.96 -16.25 84.60
N ARG A 402 -22.05 -14.96 84.29
CA ARG A 402 -22.20 -13.92 85.34
C ARG A 402 -23.54 -13.95 86.04
N ARG A 403 -24.62 -14.45 85.45
CA ARG A 403 -25.92 -14.68 86.15
C ARG A 403 -25.89 -15.88 87.05
N ARG A 404 -25.11 -16.92 86.79
CA ARG A 404 -24.97 -18.09 87.65
C ARG A 404 -24.06 -17.86 88.89
N ALA A 405 -23.28 -16.82 88.92
CA ALA A 405 -22.33 -16.47 89.97
C ALA A 405 -22.90 -15.50 91.01
N ARG A 406 -24.23 -15.20 91.03
CA ARG A 406 -24.86 -14.42 92.14
C ARG A 406 -25.16 -15.32 93.32
N PRO A 407 -24.47 -15.14 94.46
CA PRO A 407 -24.78 -15.92 95.68
C PRO A 407 -26.18 -15.52 96.26
N ALA A 408 -26.92 -16.54 96.78
CA ALA A 408 -28.15 -16.39 97.48
C ALA A 408 -27.95 -15.58 98.75
N ARG A 409 -28.63 -14.48 98.94
CA ARG A 409 -28.66 -13.71 100.17
C ARG A 409 -29.27 -14.62 101.30
N ALA A 410 -28.52 -14.92 102.33
CA ALA A 410 -28.95 -15.56 103.54
C ALA A 410 -30.00 -14.63 104.29
N ARG A 411 -31.10 -15.23 104.67
CA ARG A 411 -32.11 -14.57 105.59
C ARG A 411 -31.55 -14.58 106.98
N GLY A 412 -31.36 -13.42 107.57
CA GLY A 412 -31.05 -13.32 109.00
C GLY A 412 -32.22 -13.75 109.85
N VAL A 413 -31.87 -14.48 110.81
CA VAL A 413 -32.76 -14.85 111.96
C VAL A 413 -32.52 -13.80 113.06
N GLU A 414 -33.55 -13.13 113.55
CA GLU A 414 -33.53 -12.30 114.71
C GLU A 414 -33.68 -13.18 115.95
N PRO A 415 -32.94 -12.96 117.03
CA PRO A 415 -33.25 -13.54 118.35
C PRO A 415 -34.11 -12.59 119.22
N ALA A 416 -34.88 -13.23 120.13
CA ALA A 416 -35.71 -12.62 121.19
C ALA A 416 -34.94 -11.79 122.22
#